data_185e8e30fc3f84be27fc60d2a4205c44
#
_entry.id   185e8e30fc3f84be27fc60d2a4205c44
#
_cell.length_a   1.000
_cell.length_b   1.000
_cell.length_c   1.000
_cell.angle_alpha   90.00
_cell.angle_beta   90.00
_cell.angle_gamma   90.00
#
_symmetry.space_group_name_H-M   'P 1'
#
loop_
_entity.id
_entity.type
_entity.pdbx_description
1 polymer ?
#
loop_
_entity_poly.entity_id
_entity_poly.type
_entity_poly.pdbx_seq_one_letter_code
_entity_poly.pdbx_strand_id
1 'polypeptide(L)'
;MLAIRFLVFAVLAAATTFTASRLHVERERPYDIEAVPRAGSLGFLFLGNRTLAADVNWLRAVQYIGETRGNERGWDKLFPLVDVVTDLDPKHGYVYQVAGTILSSLGRIDESNRILEKGVRAVPDRYILPYHRAFNAFYYQGDWPAAGRWAEVAARTPGAPPHVRQNVLAYYVKGKRADAAVAFLEQALKEAKDPDSRKALESQIRQARLELDASRVEDAIQEWRARYLVGPLAPAQLVSEGLIPSVPPDPYGGELYLDDEGRVRSTANPFRFGRAPSPSEMRRAPNVFPASKGAPSP
;
A
#
# COMPACT_ATOMS: atom_id res chain seq x y z
N MET A 1 65.11 21.95 -25.88
CA MET A 1 64.07 22.07 -24.91
C MET A 1 62.63 21.92 -25.52
N LEU A 2 62.34 22.50 -26.67
CA LEU A 2 61.00 22.43 -27.33
C LEU A 2 60.63 20.98 -27.72
N ALA A 3 61.59 20.22 -28.30
CA ALA A 3 61.33 18.82 -28.69
C ALA A 3 60.95 17.89 -27.52
N ILE A 4 61.56 18.10 -26.33
CA ILE A 4 61.24 17.31 -25.13
C ILE A 4 59.84 17.63 -24.64
N ARG A 5 59.40 18.88 -24.67
CA ARG A 5 58.05 19.29 -24.31
C ARG A 5 57.01 18.69 -25.24
N PHE A 6 57.28 18.64 -26.54
CA PHE A 6 56.40 17.99 -27.51
C PHE A 6 56.29 16.48 -27.30
N LEU A 7 57.42 15.83 -26.97
CA LEU A 7 57.43 14.38 -26.69
C LEU A 7 56.60 14.06 -25.44
N VAL A 8 56.77 14.83 -24.35
CA VAL A 8 56.01 14.66 -23.12
C VAL A 8 54.51 14.88 -23.36
N PHE A 9 54.14 15.91 -24.13
CA PHE A 9 52.72 16.14 -24.46
C PHE A 9 52.15 15.01 -25.32
N ALA A 10 52.88 14.50 -26.30
CA ALA A 10 52.43 13.38 -27.12
C ALA A 10 52.23 12.08 -26.31
N VAL A 11 53.10 11.80 -25.36
CA VAL A 11 53.01 10.64 -24.46
C VAL A 11 51.80 10.81 -23.53
N LEU A 12 51.59 11.97 -22.96
CA LEU A 12 50.40 12.23 -22.09
C LEU A 12 49.10 12.15 -22.89
N ALA A 13 49.04 12.70 -24.09
CA ALA A 13 47.87 12.60 -24.98
C ALA A 13 47.59 11.13 -25.38
N ALA A 14 48.62 10.35 -25.72
CA ALA A 14 48.44 8.93 -25.99
C ALA A 14 47.99 8.13 -24.78
N ALA A 15 48.50 8.42 -23.58
CA ALA A 15 48.08 7.79 -22.34
C ALA A 15 46.62 8.14 -21.99
N THR A 16 46.21 9.39 -22.18
CA THR A 16 44.82 9.81 -21.94
C THR A 16 43.82 9.18 -22.92
N THR A 17 44.17 9.13 -24.20
CA THR A 17 43.33 8.48 -25.22
C THR A 17 43.25 6.97 -24.99
N PHE A 18 44.36 6.32 -24.63
CA PHE A 18 44.36 4.89 -24.29
C PHE A 18 43.51 4.60 -23.05
N THR A 19 43.63 5.41 -21.99
CA THR A 19 42.82 5.27 -20.78
C THR A 19 41.35 5.52 -21.08
N ALA A 20 41.03 6.57 -21.85
CA ALA A 20 39.66 6.88 -22.25
C ALA A 20 39.04 5.76 -23.11
N SER A 21 39.79 5.17 -24.04
CA SER A 21 39.28 4.04 -24.83
C SER A 21 39.02 2.79 -23.99
N ARG A 22 39.86 2.53 -22.98
CA ARG A 22 39.64 1.42 -22.05
C ARG A 22 38.38 1.65 -21.17
N LEU A 23 38.20 2.84 -20.66
CA LEU A 23 37.01 3.24 -19.92
C LEU A 23 35.74 3.17 -20.78
N HIS A 24 35.85 3.50 -22.09
CA HIS A 24 34.73 3.39 -23.03
C HIS A 24 34.32 1.92 -23.25
N VAL A 25 35.28 1.03 -23.44
CA VAL A 25 35.06 -0.41 -23.61
C VAL A 25 34.46 -1.03 -22.32
N GLU A 26 34.90 -0.60 -21.13
CA GLU A 26 34.32 -1.06 -19.89
C GLU A 26 32.87 -0.54 -19.68
N ARG A 27 32.58 0.66 -20.19
CA ARG A 27 31.21 1.24 -20.13
C ARG A 27 30.18 0.50 -21.00
N GLU A 28 30.64 -0.17 -22.04
CA GLU A 28 29.81 -1.03 -22.91
C GLU A 28 29.53 -2.41 -22.29
N ARG A 29 30.29 -2.81 -21.28
CA ARG A 29 30.00 -4.04 -20.54
C ARG A 29 28.80 -3.82 -19.62
N PRO A 30 27.75 -4.63 -19.74
CA PRO A 30 26.62 -4.53 -18.84
C PRO A 30 27.10 -4.73 -17.41
N TYR A 31 26.66 -3.85 -16.51
CA TYR A 31 26.97 -3.95 -15.09
C TYR A 31 26.31 -5.21 -14.53
N ASP A 32 27.08 -6.18 -14.12
CA ASP A 32 26.60 -7.39 -13.48
C ASP A 32 27.29 -7.60 -12.13
N ILE A 33 26.54 -8.13 -11.19
CA ILE A 33 27.01 -8.45 -9.84
C ILE A 33 27.34 -9.94 -9.82
N GLU A 34 28.63 -10.28 -9.94
CA GLU A 34 29.07 -11.68 -9.91
C GLU A 34 28.73 -12.36 -8.57
N ALA A 35 28.96 -11.66 -7.46
CA ALA A 35 28.69 -12.13 -6.11
C ALA A 35 28.23 -11.03 -5.17
N VAL A 36 27.33 -11.35 -4.25
CA VAL A 36 26.93 -10.47 -3.16
C VAL A 36 27.68 -10.89 -1.89
N PRO A 37 28.60 -10.06 -1.36
CA PRO A 37 29.36 -10.39 -0.17
C PRO A 37 28.44 -10.40 1.07
N ARG A 38 28.83 -11.12 2.11
CA ARG A 38 28.11 -11.08 3.40
C ARG A 38 28.41 -9.77 4.14
N ALA A 39 27.42 -9.25 4.89
CA ALA A 39 27.56 -8.01 5.65
C ALA A 39 28.75 -8.02 6.64
N GLY A 40 29.02 -9.16 7.28
CA GLY A 40 30.17 -9.32 8.19
C GLY A 40 31.53 -9.16 7.49
N SER A 41 31.68 -9.74 6.28
CA SER A 41 32.91 -9.60 5.48
C SER A 41 33.13 -8.17 5.02
N LEU A 42 32.05 -7.46 4.63
CA LEU A 42 32.13 -6.05 4.25
C LEU A 42 32.48 -5.15 5.44
N GLY A 43 31.93 -5.41 6.62
CA GLY A 43 32.28 -4.67 7.83
C GLY A 43 33.79 -4.73 8.12
N PHE A 44 34.40 -5.89 7.93
CA PHE A 44 35.84 -6.06 8.08
C PHE A 44 36.64 -5.32 6.98
N LEU A 45 36.22 -5.47 5.71
CA LEU A 45 36.88 -4.84 4.55
C LEU A 45 36.90 -3.31 4.66
N PHE A 46 35.83 -2.72 5.20
CA PHE A 46 35.69 -1.28 5.40
C PHE A 46 36.18 -0.80 6.79
N LEU A 47 37.06 -1.58 7.44
CA LEU A 47 37.69 -1.24 8.72
C LEU A 47 36.67 -0.84 9.82
N GLY A 48 35.52 -1.51 9.83
CA GLY A 48 34.44 -1.26 10.79
C GLY A 48 33.49 -0.14 10.40
N ASN A 49 33.73 0.61 9.32
CA ASN A 49 32.83 1.65 8.84
C ASN A 49 31.64 1.02 8.06
N ARG A 50 30.65 0.54 8.81
CA ARG A 50 29.49 -0.17 8.27
C ARG A 50 28.62 0.71 7.38
N THR A 51 28.45 1.99 7.73
CA THR A 51 27.65 2.94 6.96
C THR A 51 28.25 3.17 5.59
N LEU A 52 29.57 3.39 5.51
CA LEU A 52 30.25 3.51 4.22
C LEU A 52 30.14 2.24 3.38
N ALA A 53 30.25 1.07 4.01
CA ALA A 53 30.04 -0.21 3.33
C ALA A 53 28.58 -0.33 2.80
N ALA A 54 27.59 0.14 3.55
CA ALA A 54 26.19 0.18 3.13
C ALA A 54 26.01 1.10 1.92
N ASP A 55 26.54 2.32 1.97
CA ASP A 55 26.41 3.32 0.90
C ASP A 55 27.04 2.82 -0.42
N VAL A 56 28.25 2.25 -0.37
CA VAL A 56 28.91 1.68 -1.56
C VAL A 56 28.07 0.54 -2.17
N ASN A 57 27.52 -0.34 -1.33
CA ASN A 57 26.69 -1.44 -1.83
C ASN A 57 25.31 -0.96 -2.28
N TRP A 58 24.78 0.12 -1.70
CA TRP A 58 23.57 0.76 -2.21
C TRP A 58 23.78 1.37 -3.60
N LEU A 59 24.89 2.04 -3.84
CA LEU A 59 25.25 2.53 -5.18
C LEU A 59 25.37 1.38 -6.20
N ARG A 60 25.92 0.23 -5.80
CA ARG A 60 25.92 -0.97 -6.63
C ARG A 60 24.50 -1.48 -6.93
N ALA A 61 23.61 -1.45 -5.95
CA ALA A 61 22.20 -1.81 -6.16
C ALA A 61 21.52 -0.85 -7.15
N VAL A 62 21.74 0.45 -7.02
CA VAL A 62 21.20 1.47 -7.94
C VAL A 62 21.71 1.25 -9.36
N GLN A 63 22.99 0.96 -9.54
CA GLN A 63 23.56 0.65 -10.86
C GLN A 63 22.95 -0.63 -11.45
N TYR A 64 22.79 -1.67 -10.63
CA TYR A 64 22.15 -2.93 -11.05
C TYR A 64 20.69 -2.73 -11.48
N ILE A 65 19.94 -1.88 -10.77
CA ILE A 65 18.56 -1.51 -11.12
C ILE A 65 18.52 -0.70 -12.42
N GLY A 66 19.48 0.20 -12.64
CA GLY A 66 19.55 1.06 -13.82
C GLY A 66 20.03 0.37 -15.09
N GLU A 67 20.51 -0.88 -15.01
CA GLU A 67 20.96 -1.62 -16.17
C GLU A 67 19.79 -2.08 -17.05
N THR A 68 19.76 -1.60 -18.29
CA THR A 68 18.66 -1.84 -19.24
C THR A 68 18.52 -3.31 -19.65
N ARG A 69 19.56 -4.12 -19.51
CA ARG A 69 19.57 -5.57 -19.81
C ARG A 69 19.22 -6.45 -18.61
N GLY A 70 18.80 -5.86 -17.49
CA GLY A 70 18.41 -6.61 -16.30
C GLY A 70 17.28 -7.62 -16.55
N ASN A 71 16.39 -7.33 -17.49
CA ASN A 71 15.31 -8.24 -17.90
C ASN A 71 15.82 -9.55 -18.56
N GLU A 72 16.96 -9.52 -19.21
CA GLU A 72 17.55 -10.71 -19.87
C GLU A 72 18.25 -11.65 -18.89
N ARG A 73 18.73 -11.12 -17.76
CA ARG A 73 19.52 -11.85 -16.75
C ARG A 73 18.75 -12.21 -15.49
N GLY A 74 17.53 -11.70 -15.34
CA GLY A 74 16.77 -11.76 -14.12
C GLY A 74 17.28 -10.78 -13.04
N TRP A 75 16.53 -10.69 -11.94
CA TRP A 75 16.79 -9.77 -10.84
C TRP A 75 17.21 -10.49 -9.55
N ASP A 76 17.85 -11.66 -9.69
CA ASP A 76 18.13 -12.58 -8.57
C ASP A 76 19.08 -11.98 -7.53
N LYS A 77 19.93 -11.07 -7.93
CA LYS A 77 20.92 -10.43 -7.05
C LYS A 77 20.39 -9.19 -6.31
N LEU A 78 19.22 -8.66 -6.73
CA LEU A 78 18.69 -7.42 -6.13
C LEU A 78 18.34 -7.61 -4.66
N PHE A 79 17.54 -8.62 -4.32
CA PHE A 79 17.16 -8.85 -2.93
C PHE A 79 18.36 -9.15 -2.03
N PRO A 80 19.27 -10.08 -2.36
CA PRO A 80 20.46 -10.30 -1.54
C PRO A 80 21.30 -9.04 -1.34
N LEU A 81 21.43 -8.20 -2.36
CA LEU A 81 22.22 -6.97 -2.26
C LEU A 81 21.60 -5.95 -1.32
N VAL A 82 20.29 -5.68 -1.45
CA VAL A 82 19.59 -4.74 -0.57
C VAL A 82 19.45 -5.27 0.86
N ASP A 83 19.39 -6.60 1.02
CA ASP A 83 19.38 -7.24 2.34
C ASP A 83 20.70 -6.99 3.07
N VAL A 84 21.85 -7.15 2.39
CA VAL A 84 23.17 -6.82 2.91
C VAL A 84 23.31 -5.33 3.25
N VAL A 85 22.82 -4.43 2.38
CA VAL A 85 22.83 -2.98 2.65
C VAL A 85 22.09 -2.67 3.95
N THR A 86 20.91 -3.25 4.13
CA THR A 86 20.08 -3.04 5.30
C THR A 86 20.56 -3.79 6.57
N ASP A 87 21.40 -4.81 6.41
CA ASP A 87 22.14 -5.42 7.53
C ASP A 87 23.30 -4.54 7.99
N LEU A 88 23.97 -3.85 7.06
CA LEU A 88 25.07 -2.95 7.35
C LEU A 88 24.57 -1.64 8.00
N ASP A 89 23.51 -1.06 7.46
CA ASP A 89 22.84 0.14 8.01
C ASP A 89 21.32 -0.09 8.16
N PRO A 90 20.88 -0.63 9.30
CA PRO A 90 19.46 -0.85 9.56
C PRO A 90 18.60 0.42 9.61
N LYS A 91 19.23 1.60 9.81
CA LYS A 91 18.51 2.88 9.88
C LYS A 91 18.33 3.55 8.52
N HIS A 92 18.85 2.98 7.45
CA HIS A 92 18.72 3.50 6.09
C HIS A 92 17.31 3.26 5.52
N GLY A 93 16.30 3.94 6.08
CA GLY A 93 14.89 3.74 5.80
C GLY A 93 14.48 3.88 4.32
N TYR A 94 15.21 4.69 3.54
CA TYR A 94 14.96 4.89 2.12
C TYR A 94 15.23 3.61 1.29
N VAL A 95 16.27 2.85 1.65
CA VAL A 95 16.59 1.59 0.95
C VAL A 95 15.44 0.58 1.04
N TYR A 96 14.83 0.41 2.22
CA TYR A 96 13.68 -0.48 2.39
C TYR A 96 12.51 -0.11 1.47
N GLN A 97 12.20 1.19 1.41
CA GLN A 97 11.10 1.70 0.59
C GLN A 97 11.36 1.46 -0.90
N VAL A 98 12.50 1.89 -1.41
CA VAL A 98 12.85 1.78 -2.84
C VAL A 98 12.98 0.32 -3.25
N ALA A 99 13.70 -0.49 -2.47
CA ALA A 99 13.85 -1.91 -2.75
C ALA A 99 12.51 -2.64 -2.73
N GLY A 100 11.67 -2.37 -1.73
CA GLY A 100 10.33 -2.96 -1.65
C GLY A 100 9.48 -2.63 -2.86
N THR A 101 9.48 -1.36 -3.31
CA THR A 101 8.71 -0.92 -4.48
C THR A 101 9.23 -1.58 -5.77
N ILE A 102 10.55 -1.61 -5.98
CA ILE A 102 11.14 -2.19 -7.19
C ILE A 102 10.91 -3.70 -7.24
N LEU A 103 11.16 -4.42 -6.14
CA LEU A 103 10.92 -5.86 -6.07
C LEU A 103 9.47 -6.22 -6.38
N SER A 104 8.50 -5.46 -5.87
CA SER A 104 7.08 -5.71 -6.18
C SER A 104 6.76 -5.42 -7.65
N SER A 105 7.29 -4.36 -8.24
CA SER A 105 7.10 -4.06 -9.67
C SER A 105 7.70 -5.11 -10.60
N LEU A 106 8.73 -5.82 -10.14
CA LEU A 106 9.35 -6.95 -10.83
C LEU A 106 8.64 -8.31 -10.58
N GLY A 107 7.51 -8.30 -9.86
CA GLY A 107 6.78 -9.52 -9.52
C GLY A 107 7.39 -10.34 -8.37
N ARG A 108 8.45 -9.86 -7.72
CA ARG A 108 9.15 -10.54 -6.61
C ARG A 108 8.51 -10.18 -5.27
N ILE A 109 7.22 -10.50 -5.15
CA ILE A 109 6.36 -10.02 -4.05
C ILE A 109 6.84 -10.50 -2.68
N ASP A 110 7.26 -11.77 -2.56
CA ASP A 110 7.72 -12.32 -1.28
C ASP A 110 9.00 -11.63 -0.79
N GLU A 111 9.90 -11.29 -1.70
CA GLU A 111 11.13 -10.57 -1.37
C GLU A 111 10.84 -9.10 -1.02
N SER A 112 9.94 -8.46 -1.77
CA SER A 112 9.43 -7.14 -1.41
C SER A 112 8.83 -7.13 -0.01
N ASN A 113 7.99 -8.10 0.31
CA ASN A 113 7.37 -8.22 1.62
C ASN A 113 8.43 -8.39 2.73
N ARG A 114 9.41 -9.28 2.53
CA ARG A 114 10.49 -9.49 3.50
C ARG A 114 11.30 -8.23 3.78
N ILE A 115 11.68 -7.49 2.74
CA ILE A 115 12.47 -6.26 2.93
C ILE A 115 11.64 -5.13 3.58
N LEU A 116 10.37 -4.97 3.21
CA LEU A 116 9.46 -4.01 3.83
C LEU A 116 9.23 -4.34 5.31
N GLU A 117 8.97 -5.59 5.65
CA GLU A 117 8.77 -6.03 7.04
C GLU A 117 10.05 -5.92 7.89
N LYS A 118 11.23 -6.16 7.30
CA LYS A 118 12.53 -5.86 7.93
C LYS A 118 12.62 -4.36 8.25
N GLY A 119 12.25 -3.51 7.30
CA GLY A 119 12.24 -2.06 7.46
C GLY A 119 11.25 -1.57 8.53
N VAL A 120 10.04 -2.12 8.60
CA VAL A 120 9.06 -1.80 9.65
C VAL A 120 9.63 -2.04 11.05
N ARG A 121 10.37 -3.13 11.24
CA ARG A 121 11.03 -3.42 12.52
C ARG A 121 12.22 -2.50 12.81
N ALA A 122 12.98 -2.14 11.78
CA ALA A 122 14.22 -1.36 11.95
C ALA A 122 13.97 0.16 12.09
N VAL A 123 12.98 0.69 11.41
CA VAL A 123 12.59 2.12 11.35
C VAL A 123 11.07 2.26 11.52
N PRO A 124 10.53 2.02 12.72
CA PRO A 124 9.09 1.91 12.97
C PRO A 124 8.34 3.24 12.83
N ASP A 125 9.04 4.35 12.72
CA ASP A 125 8.50 5.70 12.52
C ASP A 125 8.20 6.05 11.04
N ARG A 126 8.45 5.13 10.12
CA ARG A 126 8.21 5.33 8.68
C ARG A 126 6.92 4.64 8.21
N TYR A 127 5.80 5.36 8.24
CA TYR A 127 4.48 4.85 7.82
C TYR A 127 4.46 4.28 6.39
N ILE A 128 5.33 4.77 5.52
CA ILE A 128 5.37 4.37 4.11
C ILE A 128 5.71 2.88 3.91
N LEU A 129 6.48 2.29 4.83
CA LEU A 129 6.88 0.88 4.73
C LEU A 129 5.71 -0.07 4.96
N PRO A 130 4.96 0.01 6.09
CA PRO A 130 3.76 -0.80 6.26
C PRO A 130 2.67 -0.43 5.23
N TYR A 131 2.63 0.81 4.73
CA TYR A 131 1.70 1.21 3.67
C TYR A 131 1.99 0.49 2.34
N HIS A 132 3.26 0.40 1.91
CA HIS A 132 3.66 -0.41 0.75
C HIS A 132 3.39 -1.90 0.97
N ARG A 133 3.56 -2.39 2.19
CA ARG A 133 3.23 -3.78 2.52
C ARG A 133 1.73 -4.06 2.41
N ALA A 134 0.89 -3.10 2.82
CA ALA A 134 -0.56 -3.15 2.59
C ALA A 134 -0.90 -3.14 1.09
N PHE A 135 -0.20 -2.31 0.31
CA PHE A 135 -0.34 -2.28 -1.15
C PHE A 135 -0.06 -3.65 -1.77
N ASN A 136 1.04 -4.29 -1.41
CA ASN A 136 1.37 -5.63 -1.90
C ASN A 136 0.27 -6.64 -1.58
N ALA A 137 -0.29 -6.58 -0.36
CA ALA A 137 -1.32 -7.50 0.08
C ALA A 137 -2.60 -7.37 -0.77
N PHE A 138 -3.12 -6.16 -1.00
CA PHE A 138 -4.36 -6.01 -1.75
C PHE A 138 -4.15 -6.13 -3.26
N TYR A 139 -3.07 -5.54 -3.81
CA TYR A 139 -2.90 -5.42 -5.24
C TYR A 139 -2.37 -6.69 -5.90
N TYR A 140 -1.31 -7.27 -5.32
CA TYR A 140 -0.66 -8.46 -5.89
C TYR A 140 -1.17 -9.77 -5.32
N GLN A 141 -1.59 -9.79 -4.04
CA GLN A 141 -1.99 -11.03 -3.35
C GLN A 141 -3.51 -11.18 -3.21
N GLY A 142 -4.30 -10.11 -3.41
CA GLY A 142 -5.74 -10.12 -3.19
C GLY A 142 -6.16 -10.35 -1.72
N ASP A 143 -5.20 -10.29 -0.79
CA ASP A 143 -5.43 -10.48 0.65
C ASP A 143 -5.86 -9.16 1.31
N TRP A 144 -7.14 -8.84 1.15
CA TRP A 144 -7.74 -7.63 1.71
C TRP A 144 -7.66 -7.54 3.24
N PRO A 145 -7.88 -8.63 4.02
CA PRO A 145 -7.68 -8.61 5.46
C PRO A 145 -6.25 -8.30 5.88
N ALA A 146 -5.25 -8.86 5.19
CA ALA A 146 -3.85 -8.53 5.46
C ALA A 146 -3.54 -7.07 5.08
N ALA A 147 -4.09 -6.58 3.96
CA ALA A 147 -3.97 -5.18 3.58
C ALA A 147 -4.52 -4.24 4.67
N GLY A 148 -5.69 -4.57 5.24
CA GLY A 148 -6.28 -3.85 6.37
C GLY A 148 -5.33 -3.80 7.58
N ARG A 149 -4.79 -4.94 8.01
CA ARG A 149 -3.84 -5.02 9.13
C ARG A 149 -2.58 -4.18 8.91
N TRP A 150 -1.99 -4.23 7.72
CA TRP A 150 -0.80 -3.45 7.41
C TRP A 150 -1.10 -1.95 7.27
N ALA A 151 -2.26 -1.59 6.73
CA ALA A 151 -2.72 -0.20 6.69
C ALA A 151 -2.99 0.36 8.10
N GLU A 152 -3.48 -0.45 9.04
CA GLU A 152 -3.58 -0.09 10.46
C GLU A 152 -2.23 0.27 11.06
N VAL A 153 -1.20 -0.56 10.83
CA VAL A 153 0.16 -0.28 11.29
C VAL A 153 0.64 1.05 10.71
N ALA A 154 0.43 1.27 9.41
CA ALA A 154 0.78 2.53 8.76
C ALA A 154 0.02 3.73 9.36
N ALA A 155 -1.29 3.60 9.59
CA ALA A 155 -2.14 4.68 10.10
C ALA A 155 -1.84 5.06 11.57
N ARG A 156 -1.29 4.13 12.36
CA ARG A 156 -0.84 4.38 13.74
C ARG A 156 0.57 5.00 13.81
N THR A 157 1.31 4.97 12.71
CA THR A 157 2.65 5.56 12.66
C THR A 157 2.55 7.09 12.70
N PRO A 158 3.33 7.79 13.54
CA PRO A 158 3.35 9.25 13.57
C PRO A 158 3.61 9.86 12.19
N GLY A 159 2.89 10.93 11.85
CA GLY A 159 3.03 11.59 10.55
C GLY A 159 2.35 10.90 9.36
N ALA A 160 1.61 9.81 9.60
CA ALA A 160 0.81 9.18 8.55
C ALA A 160 -0.31 10.13 8.05
N PRO A 161 -0.43 10.33 6.72
CA PRO A 161 -1.46 11.19 6.15
C PRO A 161 -2.88 10.64 6.39
N PRO A 162 -3.91 11.50 6.43
CA PRO A 162 -5.30 11.08 6.69
C PRO A 162 -5.84 10.00 5.75
N HIS A 163 -5.42 9.99 4.48
CA HIS A 163 -5.87 8.98 3.50
C HIS A 163 -5.44 7.56 3.86
N VAL A 164 -4.34 7.38 4.60
CA VAL A 164 -3.89 6.05 5.04
C VAL A 164 -4.94 5.42 5.95
N ARG A 165 -5.56 6.22 6.85
CA ARG A 165 -6.65 5.76 7.72
C ARG A 165 -7.92 5.42 6.94
N GLN A 166 -8.22 6.18 5.89
CA GLN A 166 -9.36 5.88 5.01
C GLN A 166 -9.17 4.53 4.29
N ASN A 167 -7.94 4.20 3.91
CA ASN A 167 -7.62 2.92 3.29
C ASN A 167 -7.81 1.73 4.24
N VAL A 168 -7.61 1.90 5.56
CA VAL A 168 -7.91 0.85 6.55
C VAL A 168 -9.37 0.41 6.44
N LEU A 169 -10.30 1.38 6.45
CA LEU A 169 -11.73 1.08 6.31
C LEU A 169 -12.01 0.39 4.97
N ALA A 170 -11.50 0.93 3.86
CA ALA A 170 -11.74 0.38 2.54
C ALA A 170 -11.25 -1.08 2.40
N TYR A 171 -10.05 -1.37 2.91
CA TYR A 171 -9.48 -2.72 2.82
C TYR A 171 -10.23 -3.72 3.69
N TYR A 172 -10.58 -3.35 4.92
CA TYR A 172 -11.35 -4.24 5.79
C TYR A 172 -12.76 -4.50 5.24
N VAL A 173 -13.45 -3.49 4.72
CA VAL A 173 -14.77 -3.67 4.11
C VAL A 173 -14.67 -4.61 2.90
N LYS A 174 -13.70 -4.40 2.02
CA LYS A 174 -13.44 -5.28 0.88
C LYS A 174 -13.09 -6.72 1.30
N GLY A 175 -12.39 -6.85 2.41
CA GLY A 175 -12.04 -8.13 3.03
C GLY A 175 -13.14 -8.78 3.87
N LYS A 176 -14.36 -8.24 3.86
CA LYS A 176 -15.48 -8.68 4.71
C LYS A 176 -15.16 -8.65 6.22
N ARG A 177 -14.32 -7.71 6.64
CA ARG A 177 -13.89 -7.50 8.02
C ARG A 177 -14.24 -6.07 8.50
N ALA A 178 -15.43 -5.61 8.17
CA ALA A 178 -15.93 -4.31 8.65
C ALA A 178 -15.96 -4.20 10.18
N ASP A 179 -16.07 -5.33 10.90
CA ASP A 179 -15.89 -5.45 12.34
C ASP A 179 -14.53 -4.90 12.81
N ALA A 180 -13.44 -5.29 12.14
CA ALA A 180 -12.11 -4.82 12.45
C ALA A 180 -11.94 -3.33 12.14
N ALA A 181 -12.58 -2.83 11.07
CA ALA A 181 -12.58 -1.40 10.76
C ALA A 181 -13.26 -0.58 11.87
N VAL A 182 -14.42 -1.03 12.36
CA VAL A 182 -15.11 -0.37 13.48
C VAL A 182 -14.22 -0.33 14.72
N ALA A 183 -13.64 -1.47 15.12
CA ALA A 183 -12.79 -1.56 16.30
C ALA A 183 -11.57 -0.61 16.20
N PHE A 184 -10.90 -0.57 15.04
CA PHE A 184 -9.78 0.33 14.79
C PHE A 184 -10.18 1.81 14.93
N LEU A 185 -11.29 2.20 14.27
CA LEU A 185 -11.75 3.59 14.28
C LEU A 185 -12.24 4.04 15.67
N GLU A 186 -12.91 3.16 16.42
CA GLU A 186 -13.32 3.43 17.80
C GLU A 186 -12.11 3.63 18.73
N GLN A 187 -11.05 2.84 18.55
CA GLN A 187 -9.81 3.04 19.27
C GLN A 187 -9.16 4.38 18.91
N ALA A 188 -9.09 4.71 17.62
CA ALA A 188 -8.56 5.99 17.16
C ALA A 188 -9.38 7.19 17.72
N LEU A 189 -10.71 7.05 17.86
CA LEU A 189 -11.57 8.08 18.42
C LEU A 189 -11.28 8.34 19.90
N LYS A 190 -10.95 7.30 20.68
CA LYS A 190 -10.55 7.46 22.09
C LYS A 190 -9.26 8.26 22.25
N GLU A 191 -8.34 8.12 21.31
CA GLU A 191 -7.05 8.77 21.31
C GLU A 191 -7.07 10.19 20.70
N ALA A 192 -8.09 10.51 19.92
CA ALA A 192 -8.23 11.79 19.24
C ALA A 192 -8.54 12.93 20.21
N LYS A 193 -7.69 13.95 20.22
CA LYS A 193 -7.84 15.14 21.10
C LYS A 193 -8.47 16.33 20.37
N ASP A 194 -8.24 16.42 19.07
CA ASP A 194 -8.71 17.51 18.23
C ASP A 194 -10.18 17.30 17.81
N PRO A 195 -11.05 18.33 17.94
CA PRO A 195 -12.47 18.24 17.61
C PRO A 195 -12.75 17.86 16.14
N ASP A 196 -11.98 18.36 15.20
CA ASP A 196 -12.19 18.09 13.77
C ASP A 196 -11.82 16.63 13.45
N SER A 197 -10.73 16.14 14.02
CA SER A 197 -10.34 14.74 13.92
C SER A 197 -11.39 13.82 14.53
N ARG A 198 -11.98 14.18 15.68
CA ARG A 198 -13.05 13.41 16.31
C ARG A 198 -14.29 13.35 15.41
N LYS A 199 -14.72 14.49 14.85
CA LYS A 199 -15.88 14.55 13.93
C LYS A 199 -15.64 13.70 12.67
N ALA A 200 -14.45 13.75 12.12
CA ALA A 200 -14.06 12.91 10.97
C ALA A 200 -14.13 11.41 11.31
N LEU A 201 -13.58 11.02 12.47
CA LEU A 201 -13.62 9.63 12.94
C LEU A 201 -15.05 9.14 13.22
N GLU A 202 -15.90 9.95 13.84
CA GLU A 202 -17.30 9.62 14.06
C GLU A 202 -18.05 9.38 12.74
N SER A 203 -17.75 10.19 11.70
CA SER A 203 -18.30 9.96 10.37
C SER A 203 -17.81 8.64 9.75
N GLN A 204 -16.52 8.32 9.89
CA GLN A 204 -15.95 7.05 9.41
C GLN A 204 -16.52 5.84 10.18
N ILE A 205 -16.74 5.97 11.48
CA ILE A 205 -17.38 4.92 12.31
C ILE A 205 -18.82 4.66 11.85
N ARG A 206 -19.60 5.71 11.58
CA ARG A 206 -20.97 5.52 11.03
C ARG A 206 -20.93 4.76 9.71
N GLN A 207 -20.00 5.12 8.82
CA GLN A 207 -19.85 4.41 7.56
C GLN A 207 -19.41 2.95 7.75
N ALA A 208 -18.45 2.69 8.65
CA ALA A 208 -17.99 1.34 8.96
C ALA A 208 -19.11 0.46 9.55
N ARG A 209 -19.93 1.03 10.43
CA ARG A 209 -21.09 0.34 11.01
C ARG A 209 -22.14 0.04 9.95
N LEU A 210 -22.43 0.97 9.05
CA LEU A 210 -23.33 0.72 7.92
C LEU A 210 -22.84 -0.46 7.06
N GLU A 211 -21.54 -0.50 6.75
CA GLU A 211 -20.96 -1.61 5.99
C GLU A 211 -21.03 -2.95 6.74
N LEU A 212 -20.79 -2.93 8.05
CA LEU A 212 -20.87 -4.11 8.90
C LEU A 212 -22.30 -4.68 8.95
N ASP A 213 -23.28 -3.82 9.22
CA ASP A 213 -24.67 -4.21 9.35
C ASP A 213 -25.26 -4.64 8.01
N ALA A 214 -24.94 -3.93 6.94
CA ALA A 214 -25.33 -4.31 5.60
C ALA A 214 -24.71 -5.64 5.18
N SER A 215 -23.44 -5.92 5.51
CA SER A 215 -22.81 -7.21 5.22
C SER A 215 -23.53 -8.36 5.91
N ARG A 216 -23.95 -8.20 7.19
CA ARG A 216 -24.71 -9.21 7.93
C ARG A 216 -26.06 -9.50 7.26
N VAL A 217 -26.76 -8.46 6.82
CA VAL A 217 -28.03 -8.62 6.09
C VAL A 217 -27.81 -9.26 4.74
N GLU A 218 -26.76 -8.87 4.01
CA GLU A 218 -26.40 -9.45 2.71
C GLU A 218 -26.00 -10.93 2.82
N ASP A 219 -25.30 -11.33 3.88
CA ASP A 219 -25.00 -12.75 4.14
C ASP A 219 -26.30 -13.56 4.40
N ALA A 220 -27.24 -13.02 5.18
CA ALA A 220 -28.55 -13.63 5.39
C ALA A 220 -29.38 -13.69 4.09
N ILE A 221 -29.27 -12.72 3.19
CA ILE A 221 -29.91 -12.77 1.86
C ILE A 221 -29.35 -13.93 1.03
N GLN A 222 -28.06 -14.21 1.10
CA GLN A 222 -27.48 -15.37 0.40
C GLN A 222 -28.05 -16.68 0.95
N GLU A 223 -28.20 -16.79 2.27
CA GLU A 223 -28.82 -17.94 2.91
C GLU A 223 -30.30 -18.09 2.52
N TRP A 224 -31.05 -16.99 2.47
CA TRP A 224 -32.42 -16.97 1.94
C TRP A 224 -32.48 -17.46 0.50
N ARG A 225 -31.64 -16.94 -0.40
CA ARG A 225 -31.60 -17.34 -1.82
C ARG A 225 -31.29 -18.82 -2.01
N ALA A 226 -30.47 -19.39 -1.14
CA ALA A 226 -30.17 -20.83 -1.16
C ALA A 226 -31.40 -21.68 -0.80
N ARG A 227 -32.34 -21.16 0.01
CA ARG A 227 -33.57 -21.85 0.40
C ARG A 227 -34.70 -21.66 -0.62
N TYR A 228 -34.91 -20.44 -1.11
CA TYR A 228 -36.09 -20.04 -1.86
C TYR A 228 -35.86 -19.76 -3.33
N LEU A 229 -34.62 -19.78 -3.81
CA LEU A 229 -34.20 -19.49 -5.20
C LEU A 229 -34.52 -18.07 -5.70
N VAL A 230 -35.20 -17.25 -4.90
CA VAL A 230 -35.54 -15.85 -5.15
C VAL A 230 -35.03 -15.00 -3.97
N GLY A 231 -34.80 -13.70 -4.23
CA GLY A 231 -34.40 -12.79 -3.13
C GLY A 231 -35.59 -12.38 -2.25
N PRO A 232 -35.36 -11.97 -0.99
CA PRO A 232 -36.39 -11.33 -0.20
C PRO A 232 -36.74 -9.95 -0.78
N LEU A 233 -37.96 -9.50 -0.55
CA LEU A 233 -38.45 -8.18 -0.98
C LEU A 233 -38.06 -7.07 0.02
N ALA A 234 -37.91 -7.44 1.29
CA ALA A 234 -37.51 -6.49 2.34
C ALA A 234 -36.72 -7.19 3.46
N PRO A 235 -35.82 -6.47 4.18
CA PRO A 235 -35.07 -7.06 5.29
C PRO A 235 -35.89 -7.69 6.38
N ALA A 236 -37.12 -7.21 6.60
CA ALA A 236 -38.05 -7.76 7.59
C ALA A 236 -38.38 -9.25 7.36
N GLN A 237 -38.38 -9.71 6.12
CA GLN A 237 -38.61 -11.12 5.80
C GLN A 237 -37.52 -12.04 6.35
N LEU A 238 -36.28 -11.55 6.42
CA LEU A 238 -35.15 -12.29 6.99
C LEU A 238 -35.36 -12.52 8.51
N VAL A 239 -36.03 -11.56 9.20
CA VAL A 239 -36.36 -11.69 10.60
C VAL A 239 -37.45 -12.73 10.80
N SER A 240 -38.52 -12.72 9.98
CA SER A 240 -39.60 -13.70 10.08
C SER A 240 -39.15 -15.14 9.84
N GLU A 241 -38.11 -15.34 9.04
CA GLU A 241 -37.48 -16.66 8.78
C GLU A 241 -36.35 -17.01 9.78
N GLY A 242 -36.10 -16.14 10.76
CA GLY A 242 -35.10 -16.38 11.80
C GLY A 242 -33.64 -16.32 11.27
N LEU A 243 -33.40 -15.75 10.11
CA LEU A 243 -32.05 -15.59 9.52
C LEU A 243 -31.26 -14.46 10.17
N ILE A 244 -31.94 -13.43 10.65
CA ILE A 244 -31.39 -12.37 11.50
C ILE A 244 -32.31 -12.12 12.70
N PRO A 245 -31.77 -11.73 13.85
CA PRO A 245 -32.61 -11.50 15.07
C PRO A 245 -33.49 -10.26 14.93
N SER A 246 -33.02 -9.23 14.23
CA SER A 246 -33.77 -7.98 13.95
C SER A 246 -33.09 -7.30 12.75
N VAL A 247 -33.81 -6.40 12.09
CA VAL A 247 -33.21 -5.49 11.10
C VAL A 247 -32.30 -4.50 11.86
N PRO A 248 -31.01 -4.41 11.55
CA PRO A 248 -30.11 -3.47 12.22
C PRO A 248 -30.61 -2.02 12.04
N PRO A 249 -30.40 -1.15 13.03
CA PRO A 249 -30.71 0.28 12.90
C PRO A 249 -29.72 0.93 11.89
N ASP A 250 -30.20 1.86 11.10
CA ASP A 250 -29.36 2.65 10.22
C ASP A 250 -28.49 3.63 11.04
N PRO A 251 -27.14 3.56 10.95
CA PRO A 251 -26.26 4.48 11.68
C PRO A 251 -26.40 5.96 11.33
N TYR A 252 -27.10 6.26 10.23
CA TYR A 252 -27.39 7.61 9.75
C TYR A 252 -28.81 8.10 10.14
N GLY A 253 -29.57 7.30 10.88
CA GLY A 253 -30.91 7.65 11.35
C GLY A 253 -32.06 7.41 10.35
N GLY A 254 -31.77 6.70 9.25
CA GLY A 254 -32.77 6.25 8.29
C GLY A 254 -33.19 4.80 8.52
N GLU A 255 -33.56 4.12 7.43
CA GLU A 255 -33.93 2.72 7.38
C GLU A 255 -33.07 1.96 6.37
N LEU A 256 -32.75 0.70 6.65
CA LEU A 256 -32.15 -0.20 5.71
C LEU A 256 -33.21 -0.82 4.81
N TYR A 257 -32.99 -0.76 3.49
CA TYR A 257 -33.88 -1.34 2.49
C TYR A 257 -33.10 -2.13 1.45
N LEU A 258 -33.78 -2.91 0.63
CA LEU A 258 -33.19 -3.61 -0.53
C LEU A 258 -33.43 -2.79 -1.80
N ASP A 259 -32.39 -2.58 -2.58
CA ASP A 259 -32.53 -1.98 -3.92
C ASP A 259 -33.07 -3.02 -4.94
N ASP A 260 -33.31 -2.58 -6.18
CA ASP A 260 -33.84 -3.42 -7.25
C ASP A 260 -32.96 -4.63 -7.59
N GLU A 261 -31.68 -4.60 -7.18
CA GLU A 261 -30.72 -5.69 -7.34
C GLU A 261 -30.62 -6.56 -6.06
N GLY A 262 -31.44 -6.25 -5.05
CA GLY A 262 -31.47 -6.95 -3.77
C GLY A 262 -30.23 -6.70 -2.90
N ARG A 263 -29.62 -5.53 -3.00
CA ARG A 263 -28.50 -5.08 -2.18
C ARG A 263 -29.02 -4.20 -1.05
N VAL A 264 -28.36 -4.26 0.10
CA VAL A 264 -28.73 -3.45 1.27
C VAL A 264 -28.30 -2.00 1.08
N ARG A 265 -29.21 -1.07 1.30
CA ARG A 265 -29.03 0.38 1.22
C ARG A 265 -29.62 1.07 2.42
N SER A 266 -29.14 2.29 2.70
CA SER A 266 -29.69 3.20 3.69
C SER A 266 -30.51 4.30 3.00
N THR A 267 -31.64 4.65 3.56
CA THR A 267 -32.45 5.79 3.08
C THR A 267 -31.81 7.15 3.40
N ALA A 268 -30.96 7.20 4.44
CA ALA A 268 -30.29 8.42 4.88
C ALA A 268 -28.90 8.59 4.25
N ASN A 269 -28.21 7.48 3.88
CA ASN A 269 -26.90 7.54 3.20
C ASN A 269 -26.80 6.48 2.10
N PRO A 270 -26.92 6.87 0.82
CA PRO A 270 -26.88 5.92 -0.31
C PRO A 270 -25.47 5.39 -0.59
N PHE A 271 -24.43 5.96 0.03
CA PHE A 271 -23.04 5.56 -0.25
C PHE A 271 -22.69 4.25 0.45
N ARG A 272 -22.18 3.31 -0.34
CA ARG A 272 -21.56 2.07 0.11
C ARG A 272 -20.19 1.91 -0.51
N PHE A 273 -19.23 1.36 0.21
CA PHE A 273 -17.88 1.13 -0.32
C PHE A 273 -17.89 0.23 -1.55
N GLY A 274 -17.23 0.73 -2.62
CA GLY A 274 -17.13 -0.01 -3.88
C GLY A 274 -18.41 -0.07 -4.72
N ARG A 275 -19.45 0.71 -4.35
CA ARG A 275 -20.73 0.77 -5.06
C ARG A 275 -21.22 2.21 -5.17
N ALA A 276 -21.15 2.77 -6.37
CA ALA A 276 -21.76 4.08 -6.62
C ALA A 276 -23.28 4.01 -6.45
N PRO A 277 -23.92 5.02 -5.83
CA PRO A 277 -25.37 5.10 -5.78
C PRO A 277 -25.94 5.34 -7.17
N SER A 278 -27.09 4.75 -7.47
CA SER A 278 -27.86 5.02 -8.68
C SER A 278 -28.51 6.42 -8.64
N PRO A 279 -28.88 7.01 -9.78
CA PRO A 279 -29.60 8.28 -9.80
C PRO A 279 -30.92 8.28 -9.02
N SER A 280 -31.60 7.13 -8.90
CA SER A 280 -32.81 6.98 -8.11
C SER A 280 -32.52 7.00 -6.59
N GLU A 281 -31.42 6.37 -6.16
CA GLU A 281 -30.97 6.37 -4.77
C GLU A 281 -30.50 7.76 -4.34
N MET A 282 -29.79 8.48 -5.22
CA MET A 282 -29.40 9.87 -4.96
C MET A 282 -30.61 10.79 -4.77
N ARG A 283 -31.70 10.56 -5.50
CA ARG A 283 -32.96 11.31 -5.33
C ARG A 283 -33.68 10.99 -4.03
N ARG A 284 -33.55 9.77 -3.50
CA ARG A 284 -34.15 9.36 -2.21
C ARG A 284 -33.43 9.93 -0.98
N ALA A 285 -32.17 10.36 -1.13
CA ALA A 285 -31.34 10.93 -0.07
C ALA A 285 -30.94 12.42 -0.35
N PRO A 286 -31.88 13.35 -0.51
CA PRO A 286 -31.60 14.71 -0.96
C PRO A 286 -30.72 15.52 0.01
N ASN A 287 -30.67 15.15 1.29
CA ASN A 287 -29.88 15.85 2.31
C ASN A 287 -28.38 15.50 2.26
N VAL A 288 -28.00 14.43 1.58
CA VAL A 288 -26.60 14.01 1.44
C VAL A 288 -25.92 14.71 0.27
N PHE A 289 -26.73 15.14 -0.71
CA PHE A 289 -26.28 15.93 -1.88
C PHE A 289 -27.10 17.23 -1.92
N PRO A 290 -26.62 18.32 -1.32
CA PRO A 290 -27.23 19.60 -1.63
C PRO A 290 -27.09 19.80 -3.15
N ALA A 291 -28.22 20.01 -3.82
CA ALA A 291 -28.24 20.32 -5.24
C ALA A 291 -27.16 21.37 -5.51
N SER A 292 -26.23 21.08 -6.42
CA SER A 292 -25.21 22.01 -6.81
C SER A 292 -25.90 23.29 -7.28
N LYS A 293 -25.81 24.38 -6.52
CA LYS A 293 -26.29 25.68 -6.93
C LYS A 293 -25.51 26.05 -8.18
N GLY A 294 -26.13 25.94 -9.35
CA GLY A 294 -25.66 26.51 -10.59
C GLY A 294 -25.04 25.55 -11.61
N ALA A 295 -25.84 24.59 -12.14
CA ALA A 295 -25.65 24.19 -13.53
C ALA A 295 -26.52 25.10 -14.41
N PRO A 296 -26.00 25.82 -15.42
CA PRO A 296 -26.84 26.51 -16.39
C PRO A 296 -27.67 25.47 -17.15
N SER A 297 -28.96 25.72 -17.25
CA SER A 297 -29.88 24.93 -18.09
C SER A 297 -29.43 24.97 -19.55
N PRO A 298 -29.62 23.90 -20.32
CA PRO A 298 -29.24 23.84 -21.73
C PRO A 298 -29.96 24.83 -22.60
#